data_0dfb5c4a823c62793a9d6370ac450a1f
#
_entry.id   0dfb5c4a823c62793a9d6370ac450a1f
#
_cell.length_a   1.000
_cell.length_b   1.000
_cell.length_c   1.000
_cell.angle_alpha   90.00
_cell.angle_beta   90.00
_cell.angle_gamma   90.00
#
_symmetry.space_group_name_H-M   'P 1'
#
loop_
_entity.id
_entity.type
_entity.pdbx_description
1 polymer ?
#
loop_
_entity_poly.entity_id
_entity_poly.type
_entity_poly.pdbx_seq_one_letter_code
_entity_poly.pdbx_strand_id
1 'polypeptide(L)'
;MSGDYGPEQRALLQTAAARTYRDIINAGPLASDDPRFAEDHPDHTAVELLVDLGLLALDPLLDAYVPVDPATVQSRVVAPMGQQATELLTESTAWAGAFAELGQTYRHTSAGATSPVLELRGFANINRFIQAAVGDAQKELLTAQPAGARSAATLEVAVERDIRALSRGVAMRTLYQHSARRSTATREYVERVAAHGAEVRTLDEFFNRLIVVDQTMAIVPGSEGTHVAVAIHDRSLVAYLVDIFERYWERAHDFSDRDLDTARDIADDVHNMTVRMLVEGHSDNASAKRMGVSARTFAGYVAALKEEYGAETRFQLGYAMGQQEAREGRRHRERQD
;
A
#
# COMPACT_ATOMS: atom_id res chain seq x y z
N MET A 1 33.32 -31.31 -7.79
CA MET A 1 31.89 -31.48 -7.45
C MET A 1 31.44 -30.15 -6.90
N SER A 2 30.54 -29.46 -7.59
CA SER A 2 30.00 -28.16 -7.11
C SER A 2 28.91 -28.49 -6.06
N GLY A 3 29.26 -28.47 -4.80
CA GLY A 3 28.31 -28.68 -3.71
C GLY A 3 27.37 -27.50 -3.63
N ASP A 4 26.07 -27.77 -3.64
CA ASP A 4 25.02 -26.77 -3.38
C ASP A 4 24.99 -26.53 -1.86
N TYR A 5 25.84 -25.61 -1.40
CA TYR A 5 25.95 -25.28 0.02
C TYR A 5 24.85 -24.29 0.44
N GLY A 6 23.80 -24.83 1.08
CA GLY A 6 22.64 -24.06 1.51
C GLY A 6 22.72 -23.54 2.97
N PRO A 7 21.62 -22.98 3.47
CA PRO A 7 21.53 -22.45 4.82
C PRO A 7 21.81 -23.50 5.93
N GLU A 8 21.43 -24.76 5.68
CA GLU A 8 21.60 -25.86 6.64
C GLU A 8 23.08 -26.20 6.82
N GLN A 9 23.83 -26.35 5.72
CA GLN A 9 25.28 -26.62 5.75
C GLN A 9 26.04 -25.45 6.41
N ARG A 10 25.61 -24.21 6.15
CA ARG A 10 26.19 -23.04 6.83
C ARG A 10 25.93 -23.06 8.33
N ALA A 11 24.71 -23.43 8.77
CA ALA A 11 24.39 -23.53 10.18
C ALA A 11 25.20 -24.64 10.86
N LEU A 12 25.37 -25.78 10.20
CA LEU A 12 26.20 -26.89 10.68
C LEU A 12 27.68 -26.48 10.78
N LEU A 13 28.20 -25.75 9.76
CA LEU A 13 29.56 -25.22 9.79
C LEU A 13 29.80 -24.26 10.97
N GLN A 14 28.81 -23.44 11.31
CA GLN A 14 28.88 -22.48 12.42
C GLN A 14 28.77 -23.11 13.81
N THR A 15 28.31 -24.35 13.90
CA THR A 15 28.02 -25.06 15.18
C THR A 15 28.88 -26.29 15.36
N ALA A 16 28.37 -27.46 14.98
CA ALA A 16 29.03 -28.73 15.24
C ALA A 16 30.35 -28.85 14.47
N ALA A 17 30.37 -28.52 13.18
CA ALA A 17 31.59 -28.65 12.38
C ALA A 17 32.70 -27.71 12.84
N ALA A 18 32.39 -26.47 13.30
CA ALA A 18 33.39 -25.56 13.85
C ALA A 18 33.99 -26.11 15.18
N ARG A 19 33.19 -26.81 15.97
CA ARG A 19 33.68 -27.48 17.19
C ARG A 19 34.61 -28.62 16.85
N THR A 20 34.15 -29.52 16.00
CA THR A 20 34.91 -30.70 15.54
C THR A 20 36.22 -30.28 14.86
N TYR A 21 36.20 -29.25 14.00
CA TYR A 21 37.41 -28.72 13.37
C TYR A 21 38.41 -28.19 14.40
N ARG A 22 37.97 -27.48 15.42
CA ARG A 22 38.83 -26.96 16.51
C ARG A 22 39.41 -28.11 17.34
N ASP A 23 38.62 -29.16 17.62
CA ASP A 23 39.06 -30.33 18.39
C ASP A 23 40.16 -31.07 17.60
N ILE A 24 40.03 -31.21 16.29
CA ILE A 24 41.05 -31.81 15.41
C ILE A 24 42.33 -30.97 15.38
N ILE A 25 42.24 -29.66 15.32
CA ILE A 25 43.43 -28.77 15.41
C ILE A 25 44.16 -28.99 16.73
N ASN A 26 43.46 -29.14 17.85
CA ASN A 26 44.07 -29.28 19.15
C ASN A 26 44.58 -30.70 19.46
N ALA A 27 43.89 -31.72 18.96
CA ALA A 27 44.21 -33.13 19.21
C ALA A 27 45.21 -33.72 18.21
N GLY A 28 45.37 -33.12 17.03
CA GLY A 28 46.14 -33.62 15.92
C GLY A 28 45.31 -34.22 14.78
N PRO A 29 45.96 -34.70 13.68
CA PRO A 29 45.31 -35.29 12.53
C PRO A 29 44.37 -36.42 12.88
N LEU A 30 43.28 -36.54 12.10
CA LEU A 30 42.24 -37.55 12.27
C LEU A 30 42.56 -38.77 11.42
N ALA A 31 42.82 -39.92 12.04
CA ALA A 31 43.14 -41.15 11.29
C ALA A 31 42.02 -41.50 10.29
N SER A 32 42.38 -42.13 9.16
CA SER A 32 41.39 -42.47 8.13
C SER A 32 40.32 -43.45 8.58
N ASP A 33 40.61 -44.24 9.64
CA ASP A 33 39.71 -45.18 10.30
C ASP A 33 39.09 -44.67 11.62
N ASP A 34 39.15 -43.34 11.86
CA ASP A 34 38.60 -42.75 13.09
C ASP A 34 37.09 -43.01 13.18
N PRO A 35 36.56 -43.39 14.38
CA PRO A 35 35.14 -43.67 14.59
C PRO A 35 34.19 -42.53 14.14
N ARG A 36 34.64 -41.30 14.07
CA ARG A 36 33.83 -40.12 13.61
C ARG A 36 33.44 -40.18 12.15
N PHE A 37 34.04 -41.07 11.36
CA PHE A 37 33.61 -41.35 9.98
C PHE A 37 32.46 -42.36 9.89
N ALA A 38 32.12 -43.06 10.97
CA ALA A 38 31.00 -43.99 10.98
C ALA A 38 29.65 -43.25 10.99
N GLU A 39 28.68 -43.72 10.21
CA GLU A 39 27.36 -43.06 10.02
C GLU A 39 26.57 -42.90 11.33
N ASP A 40 26.80 -43.76 12.30
CA ASP A 40 26.15 -43.74 13.63
C ASP A 40 26.85 -42.80 14.64
N HIS A 41 27.99 -42.21 14.27
CA HIS A 41 28.70 -41.30 15.19
C HIS A 41 28.04 -39.90 15.20
N PRO A 42 27.89 -39.28 16.42
CA PRO A 42 27.26 -37.95 16.54
C PRO A 42 27.92 -36.85 15.71
N ASP A 43 29.22 -36.95 15.47
CA ASP A 43 29.98 -35.94 14.71
C ASP A 43 30.14 -36.30 13.23
N HIS A 44 29.56 -37.42 12.74
CA HIS A 44 29.71 -37.88 11.36
C HIS A 44 29.39 -36.81 10.35
N THR A 45 28.19 -36.21 10.41
CA THR A 45 27.74 -35.15 9.46
C THR A 45 28.65 -33.93 9.51
N ALA A 46 29.21 -33.61 10.67
CA ALA A 46 30.14 -32.50 10.83
C ALA A 46 31.49 -32.78 10.16
N VAL A 47 32.04 -34.00 10.33
CA VAL A 47 33.28 -34.43 9.69
C VAL A 47 33.10 -34.52 8.19
N GLU A 48 32.00 -35.12 7.72
CA GLU A 48 31.64 -35.19 6.27
C GLU A 48 31.58 -33.79 5.64
N LEU A 49 30.90 -32.83 6.27
CA LEU A 49 30.89 -31.47 5.79
C LEU A 49 32.29 -30.83 5.73
N LEU A 50 33.11 -31.05 6.73
CA LEU A 50 34.48 -30.53 6.75
C LEU A 50 35.34 -31.09 5.61
N VAL A 51 35.19 -32.39 5.29
CA VAL A 51 35.84 -33.06 4.17
C VAL A 51 35.32 -32.52 2.84
N ASP A 52 34.00 -32.43 2.65
CA ASP A 52 33.38 -31.94 1.46
C ASP A 52 33.77 -30.49 1.13
N LEU A 53 33.81 -29.65 2.15
CA LEU A 53 34.30 -28.26 2.02
C LEU A 53 35.81 -28.22 1.73
N GLY A 54 36.55 -29.27 2.01
CA GLY A 54 38.01 -29.32 1.91
C GLY A 54 38.73 -28.67 3.10
N LEU A 55 38.05 -28.49 4.22
CA LEU A 55 38.63 -28.05 5.48
C LEU A 55 39.41 -29.18 6.22
N LEU A 56 39.12 -30.42 5.83
CA LEU A 56 39.91 -31.59 6.15
C LEU A 56 40.37 -32.24 4.84
N ALA A 57 41.65 -32.47 4.70
CA ALA A 57 42.24 -33.13 3.53
C ALA A 57 43.01 -34.37 3.94
N LEU A 58 42.81 -35.49 3.22
CA LEU A 58 43.56 -36.72 3.44
C LEU A 58 45.02 -36.51 3.08
N ASP A 59 45.93 -36.70 4.03
CA ASP A 59 47.37 -36.84 3.79
C ASP A 59 47.71 -38.29 3.57
N PRO A 60 48.11 -38.73 2.35
CA PRO A 60 48.37 -40.12 2.03
C PRO A 60 49.62 -40.67 2.78
N LEU A 61 50.54 -39.81 3.24
CA LEU A 61 51.75 -40.22 3.94
C LEU A 61 51.46 -40.52 5.42
N LEU A 62 50.49 -39.82 6.00
CA LEU A 62 50.06 -39.99 7.39
C LEU A 62 48.90 -40.94 7.53
N ASP A 63 48.23 -41.30 6.45
CA ASP A 63 46.94 -41.99 6.39
C ASP A 63 45.93 -41.33 7.37
N ALA A 64 45.88 -40.00 7.31
CA ALA A 64 45.08 -39.22 8.23
C ALA A 64 44.57 -37.92 7.56
N TYR A 65 43.39 -37.45 8.00
CA TYR A 65 42.86 -36.19 7.60
C TYR A 65 43.51 -35.04 8.39
N VAL A 66 44.12 -34.10 7.70
CA VAL A 66 44.76 -32.91 8.27
C VAL A 66 43.88 -31.68 8.08
N PRO A 67 43.82 -30.76 9.07
CA PRO A 67 43.09 -29.52 8.91
C PRO A 67 43.77 -28.59 7.90
N VAL A 68 42.96 -28.01 7.04
CA VAL A 68 43.35 -27.05 6.01
C VAL A 68 42.92 -25.65 6.42
N ASP A 69 43.78 -24.64 6.25
CA ASP A 69 43.43 -23.26 6.59
C ASP A 69 42.13 -22.81 5.92
N PRO A 70 41.13 -22.41 6.68
CA PRO A 70 39.84 -21.95 6.17
C PRO A 70 39.96 -20.80 5.16
N ALA A 71 40.97 -19.93 5.26
CA ALA A 71 41.18 -18.84 4.32
C ALA A 71 41.49 -19.33 2.90
N THR A 72 42.16 -20.49 2.77
CA THR A 72 42.49 -21.09 1.47
C THR A 72 41.30 -21.77 0.81
N VAL A 73 40.32 -22.22 1.64
CA VAL A 73 39.13 -22.92 1.18
C VAL A 73 37.97 -21.97 0.90
N GLN A 74 37.89 -20.87 1.63
CA GLN A 74 36.82 -19.89 1.54
C GLN A 74 36.55 -19.43 0.10
N SER A 75 37.59 -19.10 -0.65
CA SER A 75 37.45 -18.60 -2.03
C SER A 75 36.82 -19.65 -2.94
N ARG A 76 37.07 -20.95 -2.70
CA ARG A 76 36.55 -22.08 -3.50
C ARG A 76 35.06 -22.30 -3.27
N VAL A 77 34.53 -21.93 -2.11
CA VAL A 77 33.13 -22.03 -1.75
C VAL A 77 32.37 -20.75 -2.14
N VAL A 78 32.94 -19.59 -1.81
CA VAL A 78 32.23 -18.28 -1.95
C VAL A 78 32.28 -17.73 -3.38
N ALA A 79 33.40 -17.94 -4.11
CA ALA A 79 33.53 -17.37 -5.46
C ALA A 79 32.47 -17.90 -6.45
N PRO A 80 32.15 -19.20 -6.51
CA PRO A 80 31.08 -19.70 -7.39
C PRO A 80 29.71 -19.09 -7.05
N MET A 81 29.38 -18.92 -5.76
CA MET A 81 28.13 -18.28 -5.34
C MET A 81 28.04 -16.81 -5.81
N GLY A 82 29.16 -16.08 -5.74
CA GLY A 82 29.26 -14.73 -6.27
C GLY A 82 29.07 -14.66 -7.78
N GLN A 83 29.64 -15.60 -8.52
CA GLN A 83 29.44 -15.71 -9.95
C GLN A 83 27.98 -16.00 -10.32
N GLN A 84 27.36 -16.99 -9.69
CA GLN A 84 25.93 -17.30 -9.90
C GLN A 84 25.03 -16.10 -9.58
N ALA A 85 25.29 -15.39 -8.49
CA ALA A 85 24.54 -14.19 -8.16
C ALA A 85 24.68 -13.11 -9.25
N THR A 86 25.86 -12.92 -9.81
CA THR A 86 26.11 -11.98 -10.90
C THR A 86 25.41 -12.40 -12.20
N GLU A 87 25.43 -13.69 -12.53
CA GLU A 87 24.70 -14.24 -13.68
C GLU A 87 23.19 -14.04 -13.55
N LEU A 88 22.61 -14.36 -12.40
CA LEU A 88 21.19 -14.16 -12.11
C LEU A 88 20.78 -12.69 -12.18
N LEU A 89 21.61 -11.77 -11.67
CA LEU A 89 21.37 -10.32 -11.79
C LEU A 89 21.41 -9.85 -13.24
N THR A 90 22.37 -10.36 -14.02
CA THR A 90 22.49 -10.05 -15.46
C THR A 90 21.27 -10.56 -16.22
N GLU A 91 20.86 -11.79 -15.97
CA GLU A 91 19.67 -12.38 -16.59
C GLU A 91 18.39 -11.62 -16.18
N SER A 92 18.24 -11.28 -14.90
CA SER A 92 17.13 -10.46 -14.42
C SER A 92 17.05 -9.11 -15.15
N THR A 93 18.19 -8.47 -15.38
CA THR A 93 18.27 -7.20 -16.11
C THR A 93 17.91 -7.37 -17.59
N ALA A 94 18.36 -8.46 -18.21
CA ALA A 94 18.01 -8.80 -19.60
C ALA A 94 16.49 -9.03 -19.76
N TRP A 95 15.88 -9.77 -18.83
CA TRP A 95 14.42 -9.96 -18.79
C TRP A 95 13.67 -8.65 -18.63
N ALA A 96 14.12 -7.78 -17.71
CA ALA A 96 13.51 -6.47 -17.53
C ALA A 96 13.56 -5.60 -18.80
N GLY A 97 14.70 -5.65 -19.53
CA GLY A 97 14.85 -4.99 -20.83
C GLY A 97 13.89 -5.53 -21.89
N ALA A 98 13.78 -6.87 -22.01
CA ALA A 98 12.88 -7.51 -22.97
C ALA A 98 11.40 -7.17 -22.69
N PHE A 99 10.98 -7.15 -21.43
CA PHE A 99 9.63 -6.71 -21.04
C PHE A 99 9.39 -5.22 -21.30
N ALA A 100 10.40 -4.36 -21.10
CA ALA A 100 10.30 -2.94 -21.41
C ALA A 100 10.10 -2.70 -22.92
N GLU A 101 10.81 -3.43 -23.78
CA GLU A 101 10.68 -3.38 -25.24
C GLU A 101 9.28 -3.85 -25.70
N LEU A 102 8.81 -4.99 -25.17
CA LEU A 102 7.46 -5.47 -25.42
C LEU A 102 6.40 -4.46 -24.94
N GLY A 103 6.63 -3.83 -23.79
CA GLY A 103 5.78 -2.76 -23.28
C GLY A 103 5.74 -1.54 -24.19
N GLN A 104 6.86 -1.15 -24.80
CA GLN A 104 6.90 -0.10 -25.81
C GLN A 104 6.12 -0.52 -27.07
N THR A 105 6.38 -1.72 -27.58
CA THR A 105 5.66 -2.28 -28.73
C THR A 105 4.15 -2.32 -28.50
N TYR A 106 3.70 -2.75 -27.31
CA TYR A 106 2.30 -2.76 -26.93
C TYR A 106 1.69 -1.36 -26.90
N ARG A 107 2.42 -0.35 -26.41
CA ARG A 107 1.97 1.05 -26.42
C ARG A 107 1.93 1.67 -27.82
N HIS A 108 2.76 1.21 -28.74
CA HIS A 108 2.83 1.69 -30.11
C HIS A 108 1.90 0.95 -31.08
N THR A 109 1.42 -0.24 -30.74
CA THR A 109 0.42 -0.96 -31.52
C THR A 109 -0.99 -0.44 -31.23
N SER A 110 -1.87 -0.50 -32.23
CA SER A 110 -3.26 -0.01 -32.16
C SER A 110 -4.09 -0.58 -31.00
N ALA A 111 -3.65 -1.61 -30.33
CA ALA A 111 -4.26 -2.16 -29.13
C ALA A 111 -3.93 -1.36 -27.84
N GLY A 112 -2.79 -0.65 -27.82
CA GLY A 112 -2.36 0.17 -26.67
C GLY A 112 -2.49 1.69 -26.87
N ALA A 113 -2.54 2.15 -28.14
CA ALA A 113 -2.43 3.58 -28.49
C ALA A 113 -3.76 4.27 -28.85
N THR A 114 -4.91 3.59 -28.84
CA THR A 114 -6.08 4.13 -29.51
C THR A 114 -7.35 4.25 -28.66
N SER A 115 -7.37 3.85 -27.43
CA SER A 115 -8.49 4.27 -26.58
C SER A 115 -7.97 5.25 -25.54
N PRO A 116 -8.38 6.52 -25.62
CA PRO A 116 -8.10 7.50 -24.57
C PRO A 116 -8.73 7.06 -23.23
N VAL A 117 -9.49 5.98 -23.27
CA VAL A 117 -10.22 5.39 -22.13
C VAL A 117 -10.06 3.87 -22.17
N LEU A 118 -9.49 3.30 -21.11
CA LEU A 118 -9.30 1.86 -20.94
C LEU A 118 -10.19 1.35 -19.81
N GLU A 119 -11.04 0.38 -20.09
CA GLU A 119 -11.84 -0.27 -19.08
C GLU A 119 -11.06 -1.42 -18.41
N LEU A 120 -11.02 -1.41 -17.09
CA LEU A 120 -10.36 -2.40 -16.25
C LEU A 120 -11.42 -3.22 -15.51
N ARG A 121 -11.46 -4.53 -15.74
CA ARG A 121 -12.42 -5.44 -15.11
C ARG A 121 -11.76 -6.35 -14.09
N GLY A 122 -12.43 -6.53 -12.96
CA GLY A 122 -12.03 -7.42 -11.87
C GLY A 122 -11.07 -6.75 -10.87
N PHE A 123 -11.38 -6.94 -9.58
CA PHE A 123 -10.68 -6.28 -8.46
C PHE A 123 -9.16 -6.50 -8.46
N ALA A 124 -8.70 -7.73 -8.74
CA ALA A 124 -7.28 -8.05 -8.79
C ALA A 124 -6.55 -7.31 -9.92
N ASN A 125 -7.18 -7.21 -11.10
CA ASN A 125 -6.62 -6.51 -12.24
C ASN A 125 -6.57 -4.99 -12.02
N ILE A 126 -7.65 -4.42 -11.47
CA ILE A 126 -7.71 -2.99 -11.10
C ILE A 126 -6.61 -2.66 -10.10
N ASN A 127 -6.46 -3.45 -9.04
CA ASN A 127 -5.41 -3.20 -8.04
C ASN A 127 -4.01 -3.32 -8.62
N ARG A 128 -3.75 -4.31 -9.47
CA ARG A 128 -2.45 -4.46 -10.14
C ARG A 128 -2.14 -3.24 -11.02
N PHE A 129 -3.14 -2.77 -11.76
CA PHE A 129 -2.99 -1.58 -12.59
C PHE A 129 -2.68 -0.34 -11.75
N ILE A 130 -3.43 -0.11 -10.65
CA ILE A 130 -3.17 0.99 -9.72
C ILE A 130 -1.76 0.88 -9.11
N GLN A 131 -1.33 -0.32 -8.71
CA GLN A 131 0.01 -0.53 -8.15
C GLN A 131 1.11 -0.17 -9.16
N ALA A 132 0.96 -0.58 -10.41
CA ALA A 132 1.91 -0.24 -11.47
C ALA A 132 1.92 1.27 -11.73
N ALA A 133 0.74 1.89 -11.90
CA ALA A 133 0.61 3.30 -12.17
C ALA A 133 1.23 4.19 -11.07
N VAL A 134 0.99 3.87 -9.80
CA VAL A 134 1.60 4.59 -8.66
C VAL A 134 3.10 4.27 -8.55
N GLY A 135 3.50 3.03 -8.89
CA GLY A 135 4.90 2.63 -8.97
C GLY A 135 5.70 3.45 -9.98
N ASP A 136 5.08 3.82 -11.10
CA ASP A 136 5.69 4.57 -12.19
C ASP A 136 5.58 6.10 -12.02
N ALA A 137 4.81 6.58 -11.06
CA ALA A 137 4.62 8.01 -10.78
C ALA A 137 5.96 8.73 -10.54
N GLN A 138 6.12 9.90 -11.18
CA GLN A 138 7.35 10.70 -11.15
C GLN A 138 7.17 12.07 -10.50
N LYS A 139 5.98 12.66 -10.55
CA LYS A 139 5.74 14.04 -10.13
C LYS A 139 4.72 14.14 -9.01
N GLU A 140 3.50 13.68 -9.26
CA GLU A 140 2.43 13.81 -8.28
C GLU A 140 1.41 12.69 -8.33
N LEU A 141 0.74 12.50 -7.21
CA LEU A 141 -0.36 11.57 -7.01
C LEU A 141 -1.50 12.30 -6.31
N LEU A 142 -2.63 12.49 -7.01
CA LEU A 142 -3.85 13.05 -6.45
C LEU A 142 -4.86 11.94 -6.22
N THR A 143 -5.39 11.82 -5.03
CA THR A 143 -6.38 10.78 -4.73
C THR A 143 -7.59 11.34 -4.00
N ALA A 144 -8.79 10.97 -4.44
CA ALA A 144 -10.04 11.22 -3.75
C ALA A 144 -10.66 9.88 -3.32
N GLN A 145 -10.87 9.71 -2.03
CA GLN A 145 -11.31 8.46 -1.41
C GLN A 145 -12.68 8.67 -0.74
N PRO A 146 -13.79 8.41 -1.46
CA PRO A 146 -15.14 8.51 -0.93
C PRO A 146 -15.46 7.33 0.00
N ALA A 147 -16.66 7.40 0.61
CA ALA A 147 -17.25 6.32 1.39
C ALA A 147 -16.50 5.96 2.69
N GLY A 148 -15.89 6.96 3.36
CA GLY A 148 -15.30 6.80 4.69
C GLY A 148 -14.01 5.99 4.70
N ALA A 149 -13.87 5.13 5.71
CA ALA A 149 -12.64 4.40 5.94
C ALA A 149 -12.46 3.20 4.99
N ARG A 150 -11.26 3.02 4.45
CA ARG A 150 -10.86 1.77 3.79
C ARG A 150 -10.57 0.69 4.83
N SER A 151 -10.65 -0.60 4.44
CA SER A 151 -10.29 -1.68 5.35
C SER A 151 -8.81 -1.61 5.74
N ALA A 152 -8.48 -2.04 6.96
CA ALA A 152 -7.10 -2.08 7.45
C ALA A 152 -6.16 -2.83 6.49
N ALA A 153 -6.60 -3.98 5.97
CA ALA A 153 -5.82 -4.76 5.01
C ALA A 153 -5.52 -3.99 3.70
N THR A 154 -6.49 -3.19 3.21
CA THR A 154 -6.29 -2.36 2.01
C THR A 154 -5.31 -1.22 2.29
N LEU A 155 -5.35 -0.63 3.48
CA LEU A 155 -4.46 0.45 3.88
C LEU A 155 -3.03 -0.03 4.11
N GLU A 156 -2.84 -1.22 4.67
CA GLU A 156 -1.53 -1.85 4.86
C GLU A 156 -0.78 -2.01 3.53
N VAL A 157 -1.46 -2.54 2.52
CA VAL A 157 -0.88 -2.68 1.16
C VAL A 157 -0.62 -1.30 0.52
N ALA A 158 -1.50 -0.33 0.76
CA ALA A 158 -1.37 1.00 0.18
C ALA A 158 -0.20 1.78 0.78
N VAL A 159 -0.01 1.71 2.11
CA VAL A 159 0.98 2.54 2.82
C VAL A 159 2.40 2.30 2.33
N GLU A 160 2.81 1.05 2.12
CA GLU A 160 4.16 0.74 1.63
C GLU A 160 4.40 1.25 0.20
N ARG A 161 3.40 1.12 -0.65
CA ARG A 161 3.43 1.63 -2.03
C ARG A 161 3.54 3.16 -2.03
N ASP A 162 2.70 3.82 -1.22
CA ASP A 162 2.59 5.27 -1.18
C ASP A 162 3.86 5.90 -0.57
N ILE A 163 4.41 5.32 0.50
CA ILE A 163 5.71 5.74 1.07
C ILE A 163 6.84 5.59 0.05
N ARG A 164 6.85 4.51 -0.73
CA ARG A 164 7.85 4.35 -1.80
C ARG A 164 7.76 5.43 -2.87
N ALA A 165 6.55 5.87 -3.24
CA ALA A 165 6.36 6.98 -4.16
C ALA A 165 6.86 8.30 -3.55
N LEU A 166 6.48 8.61 -2.31
CA LEU A 166 6.93 9.78 -1.57
C LEU A 166 8.46 9.83 -1.43
N SER A 167 9.10 8.68 -1.13
CA SER A 167 10.57 8.58 -1.01
C SER A 167 11.31 8.86 -2.32
N ARG A 168 10.63 8.75 -3.48
CA ARG A 168 11.17 9.17 -4.78
C ARG A 168 10.93 10.66 -5.08
N GLY A 169 10.29 11.40 -4.19
CA GLY A 169 9.97 12.82 -4.36
C GLY A 169 8.62 13.09 -5.06
N VAL A 170 7.75 12.08 -5.19
CA VAL A 170 6.39 12.27 -5.72
C VAL A 170 5.57 13.06 -4.71
N ALA A 171 4.98 14.19 -5.10
CA ALA A 171 4.05 14.94 -4.28
C ALA A 171 2.73 14.16 -4.17
N MET A 172 2.22 13.96 -2.96
CA MET A 172 0.99 13.20 -2.74
C MET A 172 -0.04 14.04 -1.99
N ARG A 173 -1.24 14.17 -2.58
CA ARG A 173 -2.38 14.84 -1.99
C ARG A 173 -3.59 13.92 -1.97
N THR A 174 -4.20 13.74 -0.80
CA THR A 174 -5.33 12.83 -0.62
C THR A 174 -6.53 13.51 0.03
N LEU A 175 -7.69 13.37 -0.60
CA LEU A 175 -8.99 13.79 -0.06
C LEU A 175 -9.74 12.60 0.52
N TYR A 176 -10.25 12.77 1.74
CA TYR A 176 -11.19 11.88 2.38
C TYR A 176 -12.49 12.61 2.74
N GLN A 177 -13.55 11.85 2.98
CA GLN A 177 -14.72 12.41 3.68
C GLN A 177 -14.42 12.56 5.18
N HIS A 178 -15.06 13.51 5.87
CA HIS A 178 -14.87 13.75 7.29
C HIS A 178 -15.06 12.50 8.16
N SER A 179 -15.94 11.60 7.77
CA SER A 179 -16.15 10.32 8.44
C SER A 179 -14.88 9.46 8.57
N ALA A 180 -13.91 9.62 7.69
CA ALA A 180 -12.64 8.89 7.72
C ALA A 180 -11.79 9.22 8.96
N ARG A 181 -11.92 10.41 9.54
CA ARG A 181 -11.24 10.82 10.78
C ARG A 181 -11.58 9.93 11.98
N ARG A 182 -12.72 9.22 11.94
CA ARG A 182 -13.17 8.31 13.01
C ARG A 182 -12.52 6.93 12.93
N SER A 183 -11.91 6.59 11.82
CA SER A 183 -11.27 5.29 11.62
C SER A 183 -9.85 5.29 12.16
N THR A 184 -9.56 4.41 13.10
CA THR A 184 -8.21 4.22 13.65
C THR A 184 -7.22 3.81 12.55
N ALA A 185 -7.57 2.84 11.71
CA ALA A 185 -6.71 2.40 10.63
C ALA A 185 -6.41 3.52 9.61
N THR A 186 -7.39 4.40 9.33
CA THR A 186 -7.16 5.55 8.43
C THR A 186 -6.26 6.59 9.09
N ARG A 187 -6.42 6.85 10.39
CA ARG A 187 -5.52 7.77 11.12
C ARG A 187 -4.07 7.28 11.11
N GLU A 188 -3.86 6.01 11.43
CA GLU A 188 -2.54 5.38 11.40
C GLU A 188 -1.89 5.45 10.00
N TYR A 189 -2.68 5.20 8.96
CA TYR A 189 -2.22 5.36 7.58
C TYR A 189 -1.81 6.80 7.30
N VAL A 190 -2.66 7.79 7.64
CA VAL A 190 -2.41 9.21 7.41
C VAL A 190 -1.17 9.68 8.15
N GLU A 191 -1.01 9.31 9.43
CA GLU A 191 0.18 9.64 10.22
C GLU A 191 1.47 9.13 9.55
N ARG A 192 1.44 7.89 9.02
CA ARG A 192 2.59 7.30 8.33
C ARG A 192 2.93 8.00 7.02
N VAL A 193 1.96 8.29 6.16
CA VAL A 193 2.23 8.96 4.88
C VAL A 193 2.57 10.44 5.06
N ALA A 194 1.94 11.14 6.01
CA ALA A 194 2.24 12.53 6.33
C ALA A 194 3.67 12.71 6.87
N ALA A 195 4.17 11.74 7.66
CA ALA A 195 5.57 11.72 8.10
C ALA A 195 6.58 11.67 6.93
N HIS A 196 6.12 11.27 5.73
CA HIS A 196 6.92 11.24 4.49
C HIS A 196 6.56 12.37 3.51
N GLY A 197 5.78 13.36 3.96
CA GLY A 197 5.47 14.55 3.17
C GLY A 197 4.16 14.50 2.37
N ALA A 198 3.29 13.52 2.58
CA ALA A 198 1.96 13.53 2.00
C ALA A 198 1.06 14.56 2.68
N GLU A 199 0.24 15.25 1.90
CA GLU A 199 -0.82 16.12 2.41
C GLU A 199 -2.16 15.38 2.35
N VAL A 200 -2.89 15.40 3.45
CA VAL A 200 -4.20 14.74 3.55
C VAL A 200 -5.22 15.71 4.11
N ARG A 201 -6.33 15.88 3.39
CA ARG A 201 -7.42 16.74 3.78
C ARG A 201 -8.76 15.99 3.81
N THR A 202 -9.74 16.57 4.47
CA THR A 202 -11.10 16.03 4.54
C THR A 202 -12.13 17.08 4.18
N LEU A 203 -13.23 16.64 3.55
CA LEU A 203 -14.37 17.50 3.32
C LEU A 203 -15.70 16.70 3.41
N ASP A 204 -16.83 17.41 3.43
CA ASP A 204 -18.17 16.85 3.60
C ASP A 204 -18.83 16.41 2.30
N GLU A 205 -18.33 16.89 1.15
CA GLU A 205 -18.97 16.69 -0.13
C GLU A 205 -18.90 15.25 -0.66
N PHE A 206 -19.89 14.92 -1.51
CA PHE A 206 -19.86 13.70 -2.29
C PHE A 206 -18.96 13.88 -3.49
N PHE A 207 -17.90 13.15 -3.49
CA PHE A 207 -17.06 12.99 -4.67
C PHE A 207 -16.91 11.51 -5.01
N ASN A 208 -16.69 11.22 -6.26
CA ASN A 208 -16.37 9.88 -6.70
C ASN A 208 -14.89 9.58 -6.43
N ARG A 209 -14.57 8.28 -6.33
CA ARG A 209 -13.18 7.86 -6.27
C ARG A 209 -12.43 8.37 -7.49
N LEU A 210 -11.29 8.99 -7.25
CA LEU A 210 -10.41 9.48 -8.29
C LEU A 210 -8.97 9.20 -7.89
N ILE A 211 -8.18 8.74 -8.83
CA ILE A 211 -6.71 8.66 -8.71
C ILE A 211 -6.16 9.32 -9.97
N VAL A 212 -5.34 10.35 -9.81
CA VAL A 212 -4.61 10.99 -10.91
C VAL A 212 -3.13 10.79 -10.70
N VAL A 213 -2.43 10.39 -11.75
CA VAL A 213 -0.98 10.17 -11.75
C VAL A 213 -0.36 11.14 -12.75
N ASP A 214 0.55 11.98 -12.27
CA ASP A 214 1.38 12.91 -13.04
C ASP A 214 0.59 13.84 -13.98
N GLN A 215 -0.71 14.06 -13.75
CA GLN A 215 -1.65 14.76 -14.65
C GLN A 215 -1.69 14.19 -16.08
N THR A 216 -1.27 12.96 -16.26
CA THR A 216 -1.26 12.28 -17.56
C THR A 216 -2.27 11.14 -17.64
N MET A 217 -2.70 10.65 -16.49
CA MET A 217 -3.65 9.56 -16.38
C MET A 217 -4.58 9.76 -15.18
N ALA A 218 -5.86 9.45 -15.36
CA ALA A 218 -6.83 9.40 -14.27
C ALA A 218 -7.52 8.04 -14.22
N ILE A 219 -7.82 7.54 -13.03
CA ILE A 219 -8.55 6.29 -12.80
C ILE A 219 -9.82 6.64 -12.02
N VAL A 220 -10.96 6.29 -12.57
CA VAL A 220 -12.29 6.50 -11.98
C VAL A 220 -13.08 5.19 -11.90
N PRO A 221 -14.10 5.07 -11.03
CA PRO A 221 -15.00 3.92 -11.03
C PRO A 221 -15.78 3.83 -12.35
N GLY A 222 -15.96 2.61 -12.84
CA GLY A 222 -16.88 2.34 -13.94
C GLY A 222 -18.35 2.27 -13.48
N SER A 223 -19.25 2.10 -14.45
CA SER A 223 -20.70 2.06 -14.22
C SER A 223 -21.16 0.85 -13.38
N GLU A 224 -20.40 -0.23 -13.38
CA GLU A 224 -20.71 -1.47 -12.66
C GLU A 224 -20.14 -1.51 -11.22
N GLY A 225 -19.87 -0.35 -10.63
CA GLY A 225 -19.39 -0.24 -9.24
C GLY A 225 -17.93 -0.64 -9.05
N THR A 226 -17.63 -1.40 -7.99
CA THR A 226 -16.24 -1.73 -7.60
C THR A 226 -15.55 -2.79 -8.46
N HIS A 227 -16.29 -3.43 -9.38
CA HIS A 227 -15.76 -4.47 -10.26
C HIS A 227 -15.21 -3.94 -11.59
N VAL A 228 -15.51 -2.68 -11.89
CA VAL A 228 -15.05 -2.00 -13.09
C VAL A 228 -14.41 -0.66 -12.72
N ALA A 229 -13.27 -0.37 -13.30
CA ALA A 229 -12.63 0.94 -13.27
C ALA A 229 -12.30 1.39 -14.69
N VAL A 230 -12.14 2.68 -14.87
CA VAL A 230 -11.81 3.29 -16.16
C VAL A 230 -10.52 4.09 -15.98
N ALA A 231 -9.48 3.72 -16.73
CA ALA A 231 -8.26 4.51 -16.85
C ALA A 231 -8.40 5.44 -18.06
N ILE A 232 -8.18 6.72 -17.85
CA ILE A 232 -8.36 7.81 -18.81
C ILE A 232 -6.99 8.41 -19.09
N HIS A 233 -6.59 8.43 -20.36
CA HIS A 233 -5.33 9.02 -20.84
C HIS A 233 -5.55 10.27 -21.71
N ASP A 234 -6.81 10.64 -21.95
CA ASP A 234 -7.13 11.88 -22.66
C ASP A 234 -6.76 13.10 -21.81
N ARG A 235 -5.90 13.94 -22.32
CA ARG A 235 -5.35 15.11 -21.60
C ARG A 235 -6.43 16.10 -21.17
N SER A 236 -7.46 16.31 -21.98
CA SER A 236 -8.53 17.26 -21.68
C SER A 236 -9.41 16.73 -20.55
N LEU A 237 -9.74 15.43 -20.58
CA LEU A 237 -10.50 14.79 -19.51
C LEU A 237 -9.71 14.71 -18.22
N VAL A 238 -8.41 14.39 -18.28
CA VAL A 238 -7.54 14.38 -17.09
C VAL A 238 -7.45 15.78 -16.50
N ALA A 239 -7.22 16.82 -17.31
CA ALA A 239 -7.16 18.21 -16.85
C ALA A 239 -8.48 18.64 -16.18
N TYR A 240 -9.62 18.26 -16.74
CA TYR A 240 -10.94 18.53 -16.16
C TYR A 240 -11.11 17.84 -14.79
N LEU A 241 -10.67 16.58 -14.65
CA LEU A 241 -10.72 15.87 -13.39
C LEU A 241 -9.76 16.45 -12.34
N VAL A 242 -8.61 16.95 -12.76
CA VAL A 242 -7.69 17.69 -11.88
C VAL A 242 -8.34 18.99 -11.40
N ASP A 243 -8.97 19.78 -12.27
CA ASP A 243 -9.68 21.00 -11.87
C ASP A 243 -10.79 20.72 -10.84
N ILE A 244 -11.54 19.62 -11.01
CA ILE A 244 -12.51 19.18 -10.02
C ILE A 244 -11.83 18.86 -8.69
N PHE A 245 -10.70 18.12 -8.71
CA PHE A 245 -9.95 17.79 -7.51
C PHE A 245 -9.45 19.05 -6.79
N GLU A 246 -8.89 20.03 -7.51
CA GLU A 246 -8.37 21.28 -6.93
C GLU A 246 -9.48 22.08 -6.23
N ARG A 247 -10.66 22.18 -6.82
CA ARG A 247 -11.82 22.85 -6.19
C ARG A 247 -12.24 22.19 -4.88
N TYR A 248 -12.19 20.87 -4.79
CA TYR A 248 -12.45 20.16 -3.54
C TYR A 248 -11.29 20.37 -2.56
N TRP A 249 -10.06 20.38 -3.06
CA TRP A 249 -8.86 20.57 -2.25
C TRP A 249 -8.82 21.92 -1.54
N GLU A 250 -9.18 22.99 -2.24
CA GLU A 250 -9.24 24.34 -1.68
C GLU A 250 -10.23 24.48 -0.53
N ARG A 251 -11.30 23.71 -0.53
CA ARG A 251 -12.37 23.74 0.47
C ARG A 251 -12.18 22.72 1.59
N ALA A 252 -11.22 21.83 1.45
CA ALA A 252 -11.01 20.75 2.38
C ALA A 252 -10.15 21.17 3.58
N HIS A 253 -10.50 20.69 4.77
CA HIS A 253 -9.77 20.92 6.02
C HIS A 253 -8.64 19.89 6.17
N ASP A 254 -7.51 20.31 6.75
CA ASP A 254 -6.39 19.38 7.04
C ASP A 254 -6.85 18.21 7.91
N PHE A 255 -6.40 17.00 7.60
CA PHE A 255 -6.83 15.79 8.31
C PHE A 255 -6.42 15.80 9.78
N SER A 256 -5.28 16.37 10.12
CA SER A 256 -4.72 16.44 11.46
C SER A 256 -5.22 17.63 12.28
N ASP A 257 -5.90 18.56 11.63
CA ASP A 257 -6.40 19.75 12.32
C ASP A 257 -7.43 19.36 13.38
N ARG A 258 -7.13 19.76 14.63
CA ARG A 258 -7.94 19.52 15.83
C ARG A 258 -8.46 20.82 16.44
N ASP A 259 -8.35 21.93 15.71
CA ASP A 259 -8.83 23.19 16.20
C ASP A 259 -10.35 23.15 16.48
N LEU A 260 -10.80 23.86 17.52
CA LEU A 260 -12.21 23.88 17.90
C LEU A 260 -13.11 24.46 16.80
N ASP A 261 -12.57 25.41 16.03
CA ASP A 261 -13.30 26.01 14.92
C ASP A 261 -13.44 25.01 13.78
N THR A 262 -12.38 24.32 13.40
CA THR A 262 -12.44 23.22 12.42
C THR A 262 -13.38 22.08 12.86
N ALA A 263 -13.42 21.77 14.16
CA ALA A 263 -14.34 20.74 14.68
C ALA A 263 -15.81 21.20 14.59
N ARG A 264 -16.09 22.49 14.75
CA ARG A 264 -17.43 23.09 14.55
C ARG A 264 -17.81 23.07 13.07
N ASP A 265 -16.93 23.54 12.19
CA ASP A 265 -17.15 23.53 10.74
C ASP A 265 -17.46 22.13 10.25
N ILE A 266 -16.70 21.12 10.70
CA ILE A 266 -16.97 19.71 10.38
C ILE A 266 -18.32 19.24 10.93
N ALA A 267 -18.73 19.68 12.11
CA ALA A 267 -20.03 19.34 12.68
C ALA A 267 -21.18 19.99 11.87
N ASP A 268 -21.01 21.25 11.47
CA ASP A 268 -21.95 21.98 10.63
C ASP A 268 -22.05 21.35 9.23
N ASP A 269 -20.93 20.91 8.66
CA ASP A 269 -20.88 20.19 7.39
C ASP A 269 -21.65 18.87 7.47
N VAL A 270 -21.46 18.06 8.52
CA VAL A 270 -22.20 16.82 8.73
C VAL A 270 -23.69 17.08 8.95
N HIS A 271 -24.05 18.16 9.66
CA HIS A 271 -25.43 18.61 9.84
C HIS A 271 -26.07 18.93 8.48
N ASN A 272 -25.43 19.83 7.70
CA ASN A 272 -25.91 20.27 6.39
C ASN A 272 -26.07 19.11 5.43
N MET A 273 -25.12 18.17 5.43
CA MET A 273 -25.19 16.98 4.59
C MET A 273 -26.36 16.06 5.00
N THR A 274 -26.57 15.89 6.31
CA THR A 274 -27.68 15.07 6.81
C THR A 274 -29.02 15.69 6.38
N VAL A 275 -29.16 17.01 6.50
CA VAL A 275 -30.33 17.76 6.02
C VAL A 275 -30.56 17.54 4.53
N ARG A 276 -29.49 17.70 3.71
CA ARG A 276 -29.58 17.48 2.27
C ARG A 276 -30.08 16.08 1.90
N MET A 277 -29.55 15.04 2.57
CA MET A 277 -29.99 13.67 2.34
C MET A 277 -31.48 13.45 2.66
N LEU A 278 -31.99 14.10 3.69
CA LEU A 278 -33.39 14.05 4.06
C LEU A 278 -34.27 14.77 3.04
N VAL A 279 -33.86 15.96 2.59
CA VAL A 279 -34.58 16.78 1.60
C VAL A 279 -34.63 16.11 0.23
N GLU A 280 -33.53 15.47 -0.20
CA GLU A 280 -33.45 14.71 -1.45
C GLU A 280 -34.24 13.39 -1.40
N GLY A 281 -34.78 13.00 -0.25
CA GLY A 281 -35.65 11.84 -0.10
C GLY A 281 -34.92 10.49 -0.17
N HIS A 282 -33.62 10.48 0.07
CA HIS A 282 -32.85 9.23 0.09
C HIS A 282 -33.22 8.33 1.28
N SER A 283 -33.22 7.01 1.08
CA SER A 283 -33.35 6.06 2.18
C SER A 283 -32.15 6.15 3.13
N ASP A 284 -32.33 5.76 4.41
CA ASP A 284 -31.25 5.79 5.41
C ASP A 284 -30.01 5.03 4.98
N ASN A 285 -30.18 3.87 4.36
CA ASN A 285 -29.08 3.07 3.86
C ASN A 285 -28.33 3.77 2.71
N ALA A 286 -29.07 4.42 1.81
CA ALA A 286 -28.49 5.18 0.72
C ALA A 286 -27.75 6.41 1.23
N SER A 287 -28.34 7.14 2.18
CA SER A 287 -27.75 8.30 2.86
C SER A 287 -26.49 7.92 3.62
N ALA A 288 -26.55 6.87 4.43
CA ALA A 288 -25.40 6.35 5.17
C ALA A 288 -24.25 5.97 4.23
N LYS A 289 -24.54 5.26 3.14
CA LYS A 289 -23.56 4.89 2.12
C LYS A 289 -22.91 6.12 1.46
N ARG A 290 -23.72 7.12 1.12
CA ARG A 290 -23.23 8.37 0.53
C ARG A 290 -22.33 9.15 1.50
N MET A 291 -22.75 9.27 2.76
CA MET A 291 -21.99 9.95 3.82
C MET A 291 -20.77 9.13 4.31
N GLY A 292 -20.56 7.92 3.81
CA GLY A 292 -19.45 7.06 4.23
C GLY A 292 -19.52 6.64 5.71
N VAL A 293 -20.74 6.48 6.24
CA VAL A 293 -20.99 6.09 7.64
C VAL A 293 -21.86 4.84 7.72
N SER A 294 -21.97 4.23 8.91
CA SER A 294 -22.90 3.14 9.13
C SER A 294 -24.35 3.65 9.17
N ALA A 295 -25.33 2.79 8.84
CA ALA A 295 -26.76 3.13 8.98
C ALA A 295 -27.09 3.57 10.42
N ARG A 296 -26.46 2.96 11.43
CA ARG A 296 -26.59 3.33 12.84
C ARG A 296 -26.09 4.76 13.10
N THR A 297 -24.96 5.12 12.53
CA THR A 297 -24.36 6.47 12.68
C THR A 297 -25.25 7.50 12.02
N PHE A 298 -25.77 7.21 10.80
CA PHE A 298 -26.71 8.12 10.13
C PHE A 298 -28.01 8.29 10.92
N ALA A 299 -28.56 7.20 11.46
CA ALA A 299 -29.73 7.28 12.35
C ALA A 299 -29.46 8.17 13.60
N GLY A 300 -28.23 8.14 14.13
CA GLY A 300 -27.80 9.02 15.21
C GLY A 300 -27.80 10.50 14.79
N TYR A 301 -27.36 10.83 13.59
CA TYR A 301 -27.41 12.20 13.05
C TYR A 301 -28.85 12.70 12.89
N VAL A 302 -29.73 11.85 12.35
CA VAL A 302 -31.16 12.17 12.23
C VAL A 302 -31.81 12.36 13.62
N ALA A 303 -31.41 11.57 14.61
CA ALA A 303 -31.92 11.71 15.99
C ALA A 303 -31.46 13.04 16.59
N ALA A 304 -30.19 13.43 16.40
CA ALA A 304 -29.67 14.72 16.86
C ALA A 304 -30.42 15.90 16.21
N LEU A 305 -30.66 15.84 14.89
CA LEU A 305 -31.49 16.86 14.21
C LEU A 305 -32.90 16.94 14.79
N LYS A 306 -33.53 15.80 15.05
CA LYS A 306 -34.88 15.78 15.66
C LYS A 306 -34.88 16.42 17.04
N GLU A 307 -33.87 16.18 17.86
CA GLU A 307 -33.72 16.79 19.18
C GLU A 307 -33.52 18.30 19.06
N GLU A 308 -32.66 18.75 18.16
CA GLU A 308 -32.39 20.18 17.91
C GLU A 308 -33.63 20.96 17.49
N TYR A 309 -34.45 20.36 16.61
CA TYR A 309 -35.70 20.99 16.13
C TYR A 309 -36.96 20.64 16.97
N GLY A 310 -36.82 19.95 18.10
CA GLY A 310 -37.93 19.51 18.94
C GLY A 310 -38.94 18.60 18.22
N ALA A 311 -38.49 17.78 17.29
CA ALA A 311 -39.32 16.94 16.46
C ALA A 311 -39.25 15.47 16.91
N GLU A 312 -40.40 14.78 16.98
CA GLU A 312 -40.48 13.35 17.28
C GLU A 312 -40.43 12.49 16.02
N THR A 313 -40.93 13.02 14.91
CA THR A 313 -41.03 12.32 13.62
C THR A 313 -40.26 13.06 12.53
N ARG A 314 -39.89 12.38 11.43
CA ARG A 314 -39.29 13.03 10.28
C ARG A 314 -40.15 14.07 9.61
N PHE A 315 -41.46 13.86 9.63
CA PHE A 315 -42.43 14.82 9.10
C PHE A 315 -42.40 16.10 9.92
N GLN A 316 -42.43 16.01 11.27
CA GLN A 316 -42.29 17.16 12.17
C GLN A 316 -40.95 17.87 11.98
N LEU A 317 -39.85 17.12 11.81
CA LEU A 317 -38.53 17.69 11.53
C LEU A 317 -38.57 18.53 10.24
N GLY A 318 -39.02 17.96 9.13
CA GLY A 318 -39.13 18.68 7.86
C GLY A 318 -40.03 19.91 7.94
N TYR A 319 -41.14 19.81 8.67
CA TYR A 319 -42.03 20.94 8.88
C TYR A 319 -41.38 22.05 9.75
N ALA A 320 -40.71 21.70 10.85
CA ALA A 320 -40.01 22.67 11.72
C ALA A 320 -38.87 23.39 10.96
N MET A 321 -38.06 22.65 10.18
CA MET A 321 -37.01 23.22 9.34
C MET A 321 -37.55 24.20 8.31
N GLY A 322 -38.62 23.82 7.59
CA GLY A 322 -39.24 24.73 6.61
C GLY A 322 -39.86 25.98 7.24
N GLN A 323 -40.40 25.86 8.45
CA GLN A 323 -40.87 27.07 9.22
C GLN A 323 -39.71 27.98 9.60
N GLN A 324 -38.60 27.45 10.05
CA GLN A 324 -37.44 28.23 10.43
C GLN A 324 -36.85 28.99 9.23
N GLU A 325 -36.66 28.32 8.10
CA GLU A 325 -36.14 28.90 6.86
C GLU A 325 -37.08 30.04 6.36
N ALA A 326 -38.41 29.83 6.42
CA ALA A 326 -39.39 30.81 6.06
C ALA A 326 -39.35 32.07 6.99
N ARG A 327 -39.03 31.91 8.27
CA ARG A 327 -38.88 33.03 9.23
C ARG A 327 -37.58 33.81 8.97
N GLU A 328 -36.48 33.12 8.70
CA GLU A 328 -35.19 33.74 8.41
C GLU A 328 -35.24 34.51 7.09
N GLY A 329 -35.85 33.94 6.06
CA GLY A 329 -36.06 34.58 4.76
C GLY A 329 -36.95 35.84 4.84
N ARG A 330 -37.92 35.93 5.79
CA ARG A 330 -38.69 37.16 6.05
C ARG A 330 -37.83 38.22 6.74
N ARG A 331 -37.06 37.86 7.79
CA ARG A 331 -36.18 38.77 8.49
C ARG A 331 -35.11 39.37 7.62
N HIS A 332 -34.63 38.60 6.61
CA HIS A 332 -33.61 39.07 5.67
C HIS A 332 -34.17 40.11 4.69
N ARG A 333 -35.44 39.93 4.24
CA ARG A 333 -36.14 40.93 3.41
C ARG A 333 -36.48 42.22 4.17
N GLU A 334 -36.94 42.12 5.41
CA GLU A 334 -37.23 43.26 6.26
C GLU A 334 -36.01 44.11 6.69
N ARG A 335 -34.78 43.57 6.48
CA ARG A 335 -33.53 44.31 6.71
C ARG A 335 -32.96 44.98 5.46
N GLN A 336 -33.50 44.65 4.28
CA GLN A 336 -33.10 45.23 2.98
C GLN A 336 -34.06 46.33 2.50
N ASP A 337 -35.27 46.42 3.09
CA ASP A 337 -36.22 47.52 2.93
C ASP A 337 -36.03 48.54 4.06
#